data_740c363af0aecacc5834b6775f04ea19
#
_entry.id   740c363af0aecacc5834b6775f04ea19
#
_cell.length_a   1.000
_cell.length_b   1.000
_cell.length_c   1.000
_cell.angle_alpha   90.00
_cell.angle_beta   90.00
_cell.angle_gamma   90.00
#
_symmetry.space_group_name_H-M   'P 1'
#
loop_
_entity.id
_entity.type
_entity.pdbx_description
1 polymer ?
#
loop_
_entity_poly.entity_id
_entity_poly.type
_entity_poly.pdbx_seq_one_letter_code
_entity_poly.pdbx_strand_id
1 'polypeptide(L)'
;AGLDADGGGVTLESGEHIAAGQLVVACGIWSQLLLAPLGLAPKLEVWPMLWAHYTVDPALADRYPQWFCFQQERGDDGGLYYGFPVLSQTADGRPRIKAGIDWAPRELRVAEPNAMVTEPPARLVELLDTFLFNELEGVQERVETVISPYSMASDVNFVLDRLTPKLSLFAGGSGQAFKFAPLIGDSLARLASGEQPAVDLSCWSHQR
;
A
#
# COMPACT_ATOMS: atom_id res chain seq x y z
N ALA A 1 20.21 4.39 -4.92
CA ALA A 1 19.99 5.43 -5.93
C ALA A 1 19.91 6.81 -5.28
N GLY A 2 20.29 7.87 -6.00
CA GLY A 2 20.19 9.26 -5.56
C GLY A 2 19.53 10.13 -6.63
N LEU A 3 18.84 11.21 -6.21
CA LEU A 3 18.23 12.17 -7.12
C LEU A 3 19.07 13.43 -7.22
N ASP A 4 19.11 14.05 -8.38
CA ASP A 4 19.69 15.38 -8.54
C ASP A 4 18.87 16.43 -7.79
N ALA A 5 19.53 17.43 -7.21
CA ALA A 5 18.88 18.45 -6.37
C ALA A 5 17.80 19.25 -7.11
N ASP A 6 17.91 19.43 -8.42
CA ASP A 6 16.95 20.14 -9.26
C ASP A 6 15.88 19.20 -9.87
N GLY A 7 15.98 17.87 -9.65
CA GLY A 7 15.13 16.86 -10.28
C GLY A 7 15.49 16.57 -11.74
N GLY A 8 16.70 16.91 -12.17
CA GLY A 8 17.17 16.75 -13.54
C GLY A 8 17.75 15.37 -13.87
N GLY A 9 17.76 14.44 -12.91
CA GLY A 9 18.30 13.10 -13.14
C GLY A 9 18.32 12.22 -11.91
N VAL A 10 18.76 10.98 -12.11
CA VAL A 10 18.95 9.97 -11.08
C VAL A 10 20.28 9.26 -11.24
N THR A 11 21.00 9.06 -10.13
CA THR A 11 22.22 8.24 -10.08
C THR A 11 21.86 6.88 -9.49
N LEU A 12 22.10 5.82 -10.23
CA LEU A 12 21.86 4.44 -9.81
C LEU A 12 22.96 3.97 -8.83
N GLU A 13 22.74 2.85 -8.14
CA GLU A 13 23.76 2.23 -7.27
C GLU A 13 25.00 1.76 -8.04
N SER A 14 24.85 1.47 -9.33
CA SER A 14 25.97 1.18 -10.24
C SER A 14 26.91 2.37 -10.48
N GLY A 15 26.51 3.58 -10.09
CA GLY A 15 27.20 4.84 -10.41
C GLY A 15 26.78 5.44 -11.77
N GLU A 16 25.94 4.77 -12.52
CA GLU A 16 25.37 5.31 -13.77
C GLU A 16 24.45 6.48 -13.47
N HIS A 17 24.63 7.59 -14.20
CA HIS A 17 23.75 8.76 -14.12
C HIS A 17 22.82 8.81 -15.34
N ILE A 18 21.53 8.95 -15.08
CA ILE A 18 20.50 9.09 -16.11
C ILE A 18 19.92 10.50 -16.00
N ALA A 19 20.24 11.36 -16.99
CA ALA A 19 19.68 12.69 -17.08
C ALA A 19 18.24 12.66 -17.57
N ALA A 20 17.39 13.52 -17.02
CA ALA A 20 15.97 13.62 -17.37
C ALA A 20 15.52 15.09 -17.45
N GLY A 21 14.61 15.41 -18.37
CA GLY A 21 13.96 16.72 -18.43
C GLY A 21 12.94 16.91 -17.32
N GLN A 22 12.27 15.82 -16.94
CA GLN A 22 11.29 15.73 -15.86
C GLN A 22 11.46 14.41 -15.15
N LEU A 23 11.25 14.39 -13.84
CA LEU A 23 11.34 13.21 -13.02
C LEU A 23 10.03 13.03 -12.22
N VAL A 24 9.53 11.81 -12.20
CA VAL A 24 8.37 11.42 -11.38
C VAL A 24 8.82 10.37 -10.36
N VAL A 25 8.66 10.67 -9.08
CA VAL A 25 8.89 9.74 -7.99
C VAL A 25 7.56 9.09 -7.60
N ALA A 26 7.46 7.78 -7.81
CA ALA A 26 6.32 6.95 -7.41
C ALA A 26 6.81 5.65 -6.75
N CYS A 27 7.77 5.78 -5.83
CA CYS A 27 8.53 4.67 -5.25
C CYS A 27 7.89 4.08 -3.98
N GLY A 28 6.59 4.35 -3.74
CA GLY A 28 5.85 3.80 -2.61
C GLY A 28 6.52 4.13 -1.27
N ILE A 29 6.78 3.10 -0.47
CA ILE A 29 7.39 3.24 0.86
C ILE A 29 8.81 3.83 0.84
N TRP A 30 9.53 3.73 -0.28
CA TRP A 30 10.91 4.24 -0.42
C TRP A 30 10.98 5.71 -0.85
N SER A 31 9.85 6.34 -1.18
CA SER A 31 9.82 7.74 -1.65
C SER A 31 10.47 8.69 -0.65
N GLN A 32 10.21 8.50 0.65
CA GLN A 32 10.82 9.35 1.68
C GLN A 32 12.35 9.23 1.75
N LEU A 33 12.91 8.02 1.58
CA LEU A 33 14.36 7.83 1.59
C LEU A 33 15.04 8.51 0.41
N LEU A 34 14.42 8.45 -0.78
CA LEU A 34 14.94 9.10 -1.98
C LEU A 34 14.88 10.62 -1.89
N LEU A 35 13.87 11.17 -1.23
CA LEU A 35 13.63 12.61 -1.17
C LEU A 35 14.25 13.28 0.07
N ALA A 36 14.62 12.50 1.11
CA ALA A 36 15.20 13.03 2.32
C ALA A 36 16.49 13.84 2.10
N PRO A 37 17.45 13.41 1.25
CA PRO A 37 18.66 14.20 0.99
C PRO A 37 18.38 15.57 0.35
N LEU A 38 17.23 15.73 -0.29
CA LEU A 38 16.78 16.99 -0.91
C LEU A 38 15.98 17.89 0.03
N GLY A 39 15.67 17.42 1.25
CA GLY A 39 14.77 18.11 2.17
C GLY A 39 13.29 18.10 1.73
N LEU A 40 12.91 17.21 0.80
CA LEU A 40 11.59 17.12 0.19
C LEU A 40 10.81 15.86 0.59
N ALA A 41 11.29 15.14 1.62
CA ALA A 41 10.67 13.89 2.05
C ALA A 41 9.26 14.13 2.62
N PRO A 42 8.23 13.43 2.11
CA PRO A 42 6.91 13.43 2.73
C PRO A 42 6.97 12.68 4.07
N LYS A 43 6.11 13.07 5.01
CA LYS A 43 5.98 12.35 6.30
C LYS A 43 5.11 11.11 6.08
N LEU A 44 5.75 9.96 6.00
CA LEU A 44 5.10 8.67 5.78
C LEU A 44 5.45 7.70 6.88
N GLU A 45 4.52 6.80 7.17
CA GLU A 45 4.75 5.57 7.93
C GLU A 45 4.57 4.36 7.02
N VAL A 46 5.31 3.30 7.29
CA VAL A 46 5.11 1.99 6.66
C VAL A 46 4.32 1.11 7.61
N TRP A 47 3.17 0.66 7.16
CA TRP A 47 2.33 -0.25 7.92
C TRP A 47 2.39 -1.65 7.30
N PRO A 48 2.81 -2.68 8.07
CA PRO A 48 2.84 -4.07 7.60
C PRO A 48 1.42 -4.66 7.63
N MET A 49 0.74 -4.64 6.50
CA MET A 49 -0.63 -5.13 6.38
C MET A 49 -0.65 -6.62 6.10
N LEU A 50 -1.42 -7.37 6.90
CA LEU A 50 -1.54 -8.82 6.77
C LEU A 50 -2.68 -9.21 5.84
N TRP A 51 -2.39 -10.12 4.93
CA TRP A 51 -3.41 -10.87 4.21
C TRP A 51 -2.97 -12.33 4.03
N ALA A 52 -3.95 -13.20 3.80
CA ALA A 52 -3.71 -14.62 3.63
C ALA A 52 -4.68 -15.24 2.61
N HIS A 53 -4.31 -16.41 2.09
CA HIS A 53 -5.22 -17.27 1.36
C HIS A 53 -5.71 -18.42 2.23
N TYR A 54 -7.02 -18.70 2.12
CA TYR A 54 -7.68 -19.80 2.81
C TYR A 54 -8.38 -20.68 1.81
N THR A 55 -8.22 -22.00 1.91
CA THR A 55 -9.06 -22.92 1.17
C THR A 55 -10.47 -22.91 1.73
N VAL A 56 -11.42 -23.16 0.86
CA VAL A 56 -12.83 -23.21 1.21
C VAL A 56 -13.50 -24.49 0.69
N ASP A 57 -14.61 -24.86 1.27
CA ASP A 57 -15.44 -25.96 0.78
C ASP A 57 -15.82 -25.70 -0.69
N PRO A 58 -15.47 -26.61 -1.63
CA PRO A 58 -15.84 -26.47 -3.03
C PRO A 58 -17.35 -26.27 -3.28
N ALA A 59 -18.21 -26.84 -2.42
CA ALA A 59 -19.64 -26.68 -2.52
C ALA A 59 -20.13 -25.25 -2.20
N LEU A 60 -19.31 -24.45 -1.54
CA LEU A 60 -19.59 -23.07 -1.15
C LEU A 60 -18.77 -22.05 -1.95
N ALA A 61 -17.88 -22.49 -2.84
CA ALA A 61 -16.91 -21.62 -3.52
C ALA A 61 -17.55 -20.42 -4.24
N ASP A 62 -18.70 -20.64 -4.91
CA ASP A 62 -19.41 -19.60 -5.65
C ASP A 62 -20.22 -18.65 -4.75
N ARG A 63 -20.30 -18.92 -3.45
CA ARG A 63 -21.09 -18.11 -2.49
C ARG A 63 -20.30 -16.98 -1.86
N TYR A 64 -18.98 -16.97 -1.99
CA TYR A 64 -18.14 -15.92 -1.40
C TYR A 64 -18.16 -14.67 -2.28
N PRO A 65 -18.74 -13.55 -1.82
CA PRO A 65 -18.66 -12.26 -2.49
C PRO A 65 -17.33 -11.55 -2.15
N GLN A 66 -17.13 -10.37 -2.70
CA GLN A 66 -16.25 -9.40 -2.05
C GLN A 66 -16.98 -8.84 -0.82
N TRP A 67 -16.30 -8.79 0.32
CA TRP A 67 -16.91 -8.37 1.58
C TRP A 67 -15.95 -7.52 2.44
N PHE A 68 -16.57 -6.72 3.30
CA PHE A 68 -15.89 -5.97 4.34
C PHE A 68 -16.67 -6.19 5.65
N CYS A 69 -15.94 -6.36 6.76
CA CYS A 69 -16.50 -6.43 8.10
C CYS A 69 -15.81 -5.39 8.97
N PHE A 70 -16.55 -4.36 9.33
CA PHE A 70 -16.08 -3.34 10.26
C PHE A 70 -16.26 -3.86 11.67
N GLN A 71 -15.16 -4.01 12.39
CA GLN A 71 -15.20 -4.34 13.82
C GLN A 71 -15.18 -3.08 14.64
N GLN A 72 -15.92 -3.08 15.74
CA GLN A 72 -15.83 -2.01 16.71
C GLN A 72 -14.42 -1.99 17.31
N GLU A 73 -13.80 -0.82 17.36
CA GLU A 73 -12.50 -0.65 17.99
C GLU A 73 -12.55 -1.17 19.42
N ARG A 74 -11.62 -2.08 19.73
CA ARG A 74 -11.36 -2.58 21.09
C ARG A 74 -9.93 -2.22 21.46
N GLY A 75 -9.71 -0.94 21.75
CA GLY A 75 -8.36 -0.42 21.95
C GLY A 75 -7.52 -0.50 20.68
N ASP A 76 -6.33 -1.10 20.75
CA ASP A 76 -5.43 -1.27 19.61
C ASP A 76 -5.77 -2.47 18.71
N ASP A 77 -6.85 -3.21 18.98
CA ASP A 77 -7.27 -4.42 18.27
C ASP A 77 -8.47 -4.18 17.32
N GLY A 78 -8.79 -2.94 17.06
CA GLY A 78 -9.83 -2.56 16.10
C GLY A 78 -9.36 -2.65 14.66
N GLY A 79 -10.26 -2.98 13.75
CA GLY A 79 -9.89 -3.01 12.34
C GLY A 79 -11.04 -3.38 11.42
N LEU A 80 -10.68 -3.31 10.13
CA LEU A 80 -11.51 -3.77 9.05
C LEU A 80 -10.96 -5.12 8.59
N TYR A 81 -11.80 -6.16 8.64
CA TYR A 81 -11.55 -7.40 7.91
C TYR A 81 -12.16 -7.31 6.52
N TYR A 82 -11.48 -7.85 5.54
CA TYR A 82 -11.94 -7.86 4.17
C TYR A 82 -11.62 -9.18 3.49
N GLY A 83 -12.38 -9.49 2.44
CA GLY A 83 -12.07 -10.65 1.61
C GLY A 83 -12.60 -10.53 0.20
N PHE A 84 -12.08 -11.40 -0.62
CA PHE A 84 -12.40 -11.49 -2.05
C PHE A 84 -13.01 -12.87 -2.35
N PRO A 85 -13.81 -12.98 -3.43
CA PRO A 85 -14.34 -14.27 -3.89
C PRO A 85 -13.21 -15.25 -4.24
N VAL A 86 -13.59 -16.47 -4.55
CA VAL A 86 -12.66 -17.46 -5.11
C VAL A 86 -12.18 -16.97 -6.49
N LEU A 87 -10.92 -16.54 -6.55
CA LEU A 87 -10.25 -16.08 -7.78
C LEU A 87 -9.10 -17.00 -8.19
N SER A 88 -8.75 -17.96 -7.37
CA SER A 88 -7.62 -18.88 -7.62
C SER A 88 -7.81 -20.20 -6.89
N GLN A 89 -6.95 -21.17 -7.23
CA GLN A 89 -6.90 -22.48 -6.62
C GLN A 89 -5.48 -22.78 -6.12
N THR A 90 -5.37 -23.72 -5.19
CA THR A 90 -4.12 -24.33 -4.80
C THR A 90 -3.58 -25.22 -5.92
N ALA A 91 -2.32 -25.68 -5.83
CA ALA A 91 -1.71 -26.57 -6.83
C ALA A 91 -2.48 -27.91 -6.97
N ASP A 92 -3.15 -28.36 -5.93
CA ASP A 92 -4.01 -29.55 -5.89
C ASP A 92 -5.47 -29.27 -6.25
N GLY A 93 -5.77 -28.06 -6.73
CA GLY A 93 -7.08 -27.70 -7.28
C GLY A 93 -8.14 -27.27 -6.26
N ARG A 94 -7.80 -27.11 -4.97
CA ARG A 94 -8.76 -26.61 -3.96
C ARG A 94 -9.03 -25.12 -4.16
N PRO A 95 -10.31 -24.69 -4.17
CA PRO A 95 -10.65 -23.26 -4.28
C PRO A 95 -10.16 -22.49 -3.06
N ARG A 96 -9.66 -21.26 -3.27
CA ARG A 96 -9.18 -20.39 -2.20
C ARG A 96 -9.68 -18.98 -2.32
N ILE A 97 -10.05 -18.39 -1.19
CA ILE A 97 -10.33 -16.98 -1.02
C ILE A 97 -9.10 -16.24 -0.53
N LYS A 98 -9.02 -14.94 -0.82
CA LYS A 98 -8.08 -14.03 -0.15
C LYS A 98 -8.82 -13.25 0.91
N ALA A 99 -8.24 -13.16 2.12
CA ALA A 99 -8.73 -12.31 3.19
C ALA A 99 -7.59 -11.59 3.89
N GLY A 100 -7.89 -10.47 4.54
CA GLY A 100 -6.87 -9.68 5.23
C GLY A 100 -7.46 -8.78 6.30
N ILE A 101 -6.54 -8.14 7.04
CA ILE A 101 -6.84 -7.12 8.04
C ILE A 101 -6.34 -5.78 7.50
N ASP A 102 -7.22 -4.77 7.41
CA ASP A 102 -6.84 -3.40 7.05
C ASP A 102 -6.50 -2.58 8.30
N TRP A 103 -5.52 -3.06 9.02
CA TRP A 103 -5.01 -2.45 10.24
C TRP A 103 -3.64 -3.03 10.60
N ALA A 104 -2.78 -2.22 11.19
CA ALA A 104 -1.51 -2.63 11.75
C ALA A 104 -1.33 -2.03 13.15
N PRO A 105 -0.90 -2.82 14.16
CA PRO A 105 -0.58 -2.34 15.49
C PRO A 105 0.46 -1.22 15.46
N ARG A 106 0.37 -0.27 16.40
CA ARG A 106 1.28 0.88 16.44
C ARG A 106 2.74 0.48 16.54
N GLU A 107 3.04 -0.55 17.33
CA GLU A 107 4.39 -1.06 17.56
C GLU A 107 5.03 -1.70 16.30
N LEU A 108 4.23 -2.01 15.28
CA LEU A 108 4.70 -2.55 14.00
C LEU A 108 4.86 -1.48 12.91
N ARG A 109 4.32 -0.27 13.14
CA ARG A 109 4.43 0.84 12.19
C ARG A 109 5.80 1.47 12.30
N VAL A 110 6.45 1.72 11.18
CA VAL A 110 7.81 2.25 11.16
C VAL A 110 7.92 3.44 10.21
N ALA A 111 8.78 4.40 10.55
CA ALA A 111 9.12 5.50 9.66
C ALA A 111 10.11 5.05 8.58
N GLU A 112 11.02 4.13 8.93
CA GLU A 112 12.07 3.65 8.04
C GLU A 112 11.63 2.34 7.35
N PRO A 113 11.49 2.30 6.01
CA PRO A 113 11.01 1.12 5.28
C PRO A 113 11.81 -0.16 5.56
N ASN A 114 13.12 -0.03 5.74
CA ASN A 114 14.01 -1.17 5.99
C ASN A 114 13.87 -1.77 7.40
N ALA A 115 13.18 -1.08 8.31
CA ALA A 115 12.89 -1.55 9.66
C ALA A 115 11.55 -2.31 9.74
N MET A 116 10.79 -2.41 8.65
CA MET A 116 9.52 -3.11 8.62
C MET A 116 9.71 -4.61 8.83
N VAL A 117 8.81 -5.22 9.60
CA VAL A 117 8.75 -6.67 9.74
C VAL A 117 8.41 -7.32 8.40
N THR A 118 9.13 -8.39 8.06
CA THR A 118 8.91 -9.17 6.84
C THR A 118 8.16 -10.47 7.10
N GLU A 119 8.24 -10.96 8.34
CA GLU A 119 7.53 -12.17 8.76
C GLU A 119 6.17 -11.80 9.38
N PRO A 120 5.11 -12.55 9.05
CA PRO A 120 3.78 -12.31 9.60
C PRO A 120 3.75 -12.45 11.14
N PRO A 121 3.41 -11.39 11.90
CA PRO A 121 3.33 -11.48 13.35
C PRO A 121 2.25 -12.47 13.78
N ALA A 122 2.61 -13.40 14.67
CA ALA A 122 1.72 -14.49 15.12
C ALA A 122 0.35 -13.96 15.63
N ARG A 123 0.34 -12.85 16.37
CA ARG A 123 -0.89 -12.20 16.85
C ARG A 123 -1.84 -11.79 15.73
N LEU A 124 -1.33 -11.19 14.64
CA LEU A 124 -2.18 -10.78 13.51
C LEU A 124 -2.71 -11.99 12.75
N VAL A 125 -1.88 -13.03 12.62
CA VAL A 125 -2.29 -14.30 12.01
C VAL A 125 -3.42 -14.94 12.83
N GLU A 126 -3.27 -15.03 14.15
CA GLU A 126 -4.28 -15.58 15.05
C GLU A 126 -5.60 -14.80 15.02
N LEU A 127 -5.54 -13.46 14.97
CA LEU A 127 -6.73 -12.60 14.84
C LEU A 127 -7.47 -12.90 13.53
N LEU A 128 -6.76 -12.98 12.41
CA LEU A 128 -7.36 -13.26 11.11
C LEU A 128 -7.93 -14.68 11.05
N ASP A 129 -7.18 -15.69 11.52
CA ASP A 129 -7.64 -17.09 11.58
C ASP A 129 -8.90 -17.21 12.45
N THR A 130 -8.89 -16.62 13.64
CA THR A 130 -10.02 -16.64 14.57
C THR A 130 -11.27 -16.03 13.93
N PHE A 131 -11.13 -14.88 13.27
CA PHE A 131 -12.23 -14.25 12.59
C PHE A 131 -12.76 -15.13 11.46
N LEU A 132 -11.90 -15.62 10.57
CA LEU A 132 -12.36 -16.36 9.38
C LEU A 132 -12.99 -17.70 9.75
N PHE A 133 -12.41 -18.46 10.66
CA PHE A 133 -12.94 -19.77 11.04
C PHE A 133 -14.24 -19.69 11.84
N ASN A 134 -14.48 -18.57 12.54
CA ASN A 134 -15.71 -18.41 13.33
C ASN A 134 -16.85 -17.76 12.54
N GLU A 135 -16.54 -16.84 11.60
CA GLU A 135 -17.55 -15.99 10.98
C GLU A 135 -17.89 -16.40 9.54
N LEU A 136 -17.02 -17.16 8.86
CA LEU A 136 -17.24 -17.58 7.47
C LEU A 136 -17.43 -19.09 7.37
N GLU A 137 -18.63 -19.49 6.96
CA GLU A 137 -18.96 -20.90 6.71
C GLU A 137 -18.08 -21.48 5.60
N GLY A 138 -17.52 -22.66 5.83
CA GLY A 138 -16.78 -23.43 4.82
C GLY A 138 -15.32 -23.04 4.63
N VAL A 139 -14.78 -22.12 5.41
CA VAL A 139 -13.34 -21.86 5.47
C VAL A 139 -12.64 -23.06 6.14
N GLN A 140 -11.56 -23.59 5.51
CA GLN A 140 -10.95 -24.84 5.93
C GLN A 140 -9.52 -24.69 6.44
N GLU A 141 -8.61 -24.15 5.63
CA GLU A 141 -7.18 -24.13 5.92
C GLU A 141 -6.55 -22.83 5.40
N ARG A 142 -5.70 -22.20 6.21
CA ARG A 142 -4.82 -21.13 5.74
C ARG A 142 -3.61 -21.73 5.02
N VAL A 143 -3.44 -21.37 3.74
CA VAL A 143 -2.39 -21.97 2.88
C VAL A 143 -1.28 -21.00 2.52
N GLU A 144 -1.47 -19.71 2.72
CA GLU A 144 -0.46 -18.68 2.45
C GLU A 144 -0.71 -17.48 3.35
N THR A 145 0.36 -16.84 3.81
CA THR A 145 0.29 -15.61 4.60
C THR A 145 1.35 -14.64 4.11
N VAL A 146 0.96 -13.38 3.91
CA VAL A 146 1.82 -12.36 3.34
C VAL A 146 1.69 -11.05 4.12
N ILE A 147 2.83 -10.38 4.32
CA ILE A 147 2.88 -8.99 4.74
C ILE A 147 3.07 -8.10 3.51
N SER A 148 2.19 -7.13 3.34
CA SER A 148 2.28 -6.10 2.30
C SER A 148 2.56 -4.73 2.94
N PRO A 149 3.60 -4.03 2.52
CA PRO A 149 3.90 -2.70 3.05
C PRO A 149 2.92 -1.67 2.49
N TYR A 150 2.19 -0.98 3.37
CA TYR A 150 1.43 0.19 3.00
C TYR A 150 2.22 1.46 3.32
N SER A 151 2.28 2.37 2.35
CA SER A 151 2.81 3.72 2.52
C SER A 151 1.67 4.61 3.03
N MET A 152 1.70 4.94 4.31
CA MET A 152 0.63 5.68 4.99
C MET A 152 1.03 7.13 5.19
N ALA A 153 0.25 8.07 4.67
CA ALA A 153 0.35 9.47 5.07
C ALA A 153 -0.37 9.68 6.42
N SER A 154 0.05 10.68 7.19
CA SER A 154 -0.47 10.93 8.55
C SER A 154 -1.98 11.21 8.60
N ASP A 155 -2.54 11.73 7.51
CA ASP A 155 -3.96 12.05 7.34
C ASP A 155 -4.71 11.01 6.50
N VAL A 156 -4.06 9.89 6.19
CA VAL A 156 -4.59 8.78 5.37
C VAL A 156 -4.95 9.19 3.92
N ASN A 157 -4.56 10.40 3.50
CA ASN A 157 -4.71 10.87 2.13
C ASN A 157 -3.46 10.59 1.29
N PHE A 158 -3.54 10.86 -0.02
CA PHE A 158 -2.39 10.77 -0.92
C PHE A 158 -1.46 11.96 -0.75
N VAL A 159 -0.20 11.80 -1.14
CA VAL A 159 0.69 12.90 -1.49
C VAL A 159 0.89 12.88 -3.00
N LEU A 160 0.38 13.89 -3.68
CA LEU A 160 0.45 14.03 -5.14
C LEU A 160 0.72 15.50 -5.45
N ASP A 161 1.97 15.82 -5.76
CA ASP A 161 2.41 17.21 -5.87
C ASP A 161 3.57 17.37 -6.83
N ARG A 162 3.78 18.61 -7.30
CA ARG A 162 5.01 19.04 -7.96
C ARG A 162 5.93 19.63 -6.90
N LEU A 163 7.03 18.97 -6.60
CA LEU A 163 8.01 19.38 -5.57
C LEU A 163 8.97 20.46 -6.06
N THR A 164 9.40 20.36 -7.33
CA THR A 164 10.24 21.34 -8.02
C THR A 164 9.76 21.50 -9.46
N PRO A 165 10.27 22.47 -10.25
CA PRO A 165 9.91 22.58 -11.67
C PRO A 165 10.15 21.31 -12.51
N LYS A 166 11.02 20.41 -12.05
CA LYS A 166 11.36 19.17 -12.77
C LYS A 166 10.99 17.88 -12.03
N LEU A 167 10.48 17.97 -10.78
CA LEU A 167 10.26 16.81 -9.93
C LEU A 167 8.82 16.77 -9.43
N SER A 168 8.09 15.72 -9.76
CA SER A 168 6.75 15.43 -9.26
C SER A 168 6.75 14.16 -8.42
N LEU A 169 5.85 14.09 -7.44
CA LEU A 169 5.75 13.01 -6.45
C LEU A 169 4.34 12.42 -6.42
N PHE A 170 4.27 11.09 -6.37
CA PHE A 170 3.16 10.37 -5.78
C PHE A 170 3.67 9.46 -4.66
N ALA A 171 3.08 9.60 -3.45
CA ALA A 171 3.38 8.77 -2.29
C ALA A 171 2.17 8.68 -1.36
N GLY A 172 2.27 7.90 -0.28
CA GLY A 172 1.20 7.80 0.72
C GLY A 172 -0.09 7.22 0.15
N GLY A 173 0.00 6.12 -0.61
CA GLY A 173 -1.17 5.48 -1.22
C GLY A 173 -2.22 4.97 -0.22
N SER A 174 -1.86 4.87 1.07
CA SER A 174 -2.73 4.67 2.24
C SER A 174 -3.77 3.54 2.05
N GLY A 175 -3.38 2.47 1.34
CA GLY A 175 -4.25 1.33 1.02
C GLY A 175 -5.36 1.61 -0.01
N GLN A 176 -5.49 2.83 -0.49
CA GLN A 176 -6.63 3.27 -1.32
C GLN A 176 -6.27 3.62 -2.77
N ALA A 177 -4.98 3.75 -3.10
CA ALA A 177 -4.53 4.34 -4.36
C ALA A 177 -4.89 3.52 -5.61
N PHE A 178 -5.02 2.22 -5.53
CA PHE A 178 -5.21 1.35 -6.69
C PHE A 178 -6.40 1.76 -7.56
N LYS A 179 -7.56 2.03 -6.94
CA LYS A 179 -8.78 2.46 -7.65
C LYS A 179 -8.64 3.84 -8.29
N PHE A 180 -7.68 4.66 -7.85
CA PHE A 180 -7.39 6.00 -8.38
C PHE A 180 -6.18 6.03 -9.32
N ALA A 181 -5.55 4.89 -9.61
CA ALA A 181 -4.34 4.83 -10.42
C ALA A 181 -4.44 5.56 -11.77
N PRO A 182 -5.55 5.49 -12.53
CA PRO A 182 -5.69 6.25 -13.77
C PRO A 182 -5.67 7.77 -13.56
N LEU A 183 -6.35 8.29 -12.53
CA LEU A 183 -6.37 9.70 -12.20
C LEU A 183 -5.00 10.19 -11.69
N ILE A 184 -4.34 9.38 -10.85
CA ILE A 184 -2.99 9.67 -10.36
C ILE A 184 -2.01 9.74 -11.53
N GLY A 185 -2.07 8.78 -12.45
CA GLY A 185 -1.22 8.72 -13.63
C GLY A 185 -1.42 9.92 -14.57
N ASP A 186 -2.68 10.28 -14.89
CA ASP A 186 -2.99 11.47 -15.69
C ASP A 186 -2.49 12.75 -15.01
N SER A 187 -2.70 12.90 -13.70
CA SER A 187 -2.24 14.07 -12.95
C SER A 187 -0.71 14.19 -12.98
N LEU A 188 0.02 13.10 -12.76
CA LEU A 188 1.49 13.10 -12.83
C LEU A 188 2.01 13.41 -14.23
N ALA A 189 1.38 12.87 -15.28
CA ALA A 189 1.75 13.15 -16.66
C ALA A 189 1.57 14.64 -16.98
N ARG A 190 0.46 15.26 -16.58
CA ARG A 190 0.20 16.70 -16.74
C ARG A 190 1.21 17.53 -15.97
N LEU A 191 1.46 17.21 -14.71
CA LEU A 191 2.48 17.89 -13.92
C LEU A 191 3.87 17.83 -14.60
N ALA A 192 4.26 16.68 -15.12
CA ALA A 192 5.52 16.49 -15.82
C ALA A 192 5.56 17.26 -17.16
N SER A 193 4.42 17.41 -17.86
CA SER A 193 4.32 18.17 -19.11
C SER A 193 4.15 19.69 -18.89
N GLY A 194 4.06 20.15 -17.64
CA GLY A 194 3.82 21.55 -17.33
C GLY A 194 2.36 21.98 -17.47
N GLU A 195 1.45 21.05 -17.62
CA GLU A 195 0.01 21.27 -17.72
C GLU A 195 -0.65 21.28 -16.32
N GLN A 196 -1.85 21.82 -16.26
CA GLN A 196 -2.66 21.75 -15.04
C GLN A 196 -3.36 20.38 -14.97
N PRO A 197 -3.35 19.71 -13.79
CA PRO A 197 -4.18 18.54 -13.56
C PRO A 197 -5.66 18.81 -13.79
N ALA A 198 -6.41 17.78 -14.19
CA ALA A 198 -7.86 17.89 -14.43
C ALA A 198 -8.67 18.08 -13.14
N VAL A 199 -8.07 17.85 -11.98
CA VAL A 199 -8.65 17.99 -10.64
C VAL A 199 -7.77 18.87 -9.77
N ASP A 200 -8.37 19.49 -8.77
CA ASP A 200 -7.64 20.24 -7.74
C ASP A 200 -6.84 19.26 -6.85
N LEU A 201 -5.52 19.43 -6.83
CA LEU A 201 -4.61 18.61 -6.03
C LEU A 201 -4.23 19.25 -4.69
N SER A 202 -4.77 20.42 -4.34
CA SER A 202 -4.37 21.17 -3.14
C SER A 202 -4.50 20.36 -1.86
N CYS A 203 -5.53 19.49 -1.76
CA CYS A 203 -5.73 18.59 -0.64
C CYS A 203 -4.68 17.45 -0.56
N TRP A 204 -3.86 17.27 -1.59
CA TRP A 204 -2.81 16.26 -1.67
C TRP A 204 -1.40 16.86 -1.72
N SER A 205 -1.27 18.15 -1.48
CA SER A 205 0.04 18.82 -1.45
C SER A 205 0.93 18.23 -0.35
N HIS A 206 2.23 18.15 -0.64
CA HIS A 206 3.22 17.61 0.30
C HIS A 206 3.50 18.56 1.48
N GLN A 207 3.07 19.82 1.40
CA GLN A 207 3.26 20.84 2.44
C GLN A 207 2.12 20.90 3.47
N ARG A 208 1.08 20.07 3.35
CA ARG A 208 -0.04 20.03 4.28
C ARG A 208 0.33 19.34 5.62
#